data_9d87b24d74b9cdfb785e87d98b3e04ff
#
_entry.id   9d87b24d74b9cdfb785e87d98b3e04ff
#
_cell.length_a   1.000
_cell.length_b   1.000
_cell.length_c   1.000
_cell.angle_alpha   90.00
_cell.angle_beta   90.00
_cell.angle_gamma   90.00
#
_symmetry.space_group_name_H-M   'P 1'
#
loop_
_entity.id
_entity.type
_entity.pdbx_description
1 polymer ?
#
loop_
_entity_poly.entity_id
_entity_poly.type
_entity_poly.pdbx_seq_one_letter_code
_entity_poly.pdbx_strand_id
1 'polypeptide(L)'
;ALPKISVGERQRRGASEGEGDAGNASVDTSQVPMDVEKATVSYDLTREAVDDTVDNVDEIILDMLARQFAIDTQDLGINGDEADADAFLNQNDGWLKILQNDGDVNTYDHTDGGGTAQPVNTDLFNASILAMPNKYLRSGRTQPRFYMNLDQLQNYHNDLAQRNDPLGAAVLMGDDEATPFDYDVVGVANWPKDTAVFTHPQNFIYGLYDDVEIRVLTDTDKVAENDLFARYFMRVRDDFAVEAPEAAVVITGIAE
;
A
#
# COMPACT_ATOMS: atom_id res chain seq x y z
N ALA A 1 5.76 5.57 -17.43
CA ALA A 1 6.85 4.73 -16.89
C ALA A 1 7.80 5.57 -16.04
N LEU A 2 8.22 5.05 -14.91
CA LEU A 2 9.17 5.70 -14.00
C LEU A 2 10.59 5.14 -14.27
N PRO A 3 11.62 6.00 -14.41
CA PRO A 3 12.99 5.53 -14.59
C PRO A 3 13.52 4.93 -13.29
N LYS A 4 14.08 3.73 -13.36
CA LYS A 4 14.75 3.05 -12.25
C LYS A 4 16.23 2.91 -12.59
N ILE A 5 17.09 3.34 -11.66
CA ILE A 5 18.55 3.21 -11.79
C ILE A 5 19.03 2.30 -10.66
N SER A 6 19.65 1.21 -11.01
CA SER A 6 20.25 0.29 -10.07
C SER A 6 21.74 0.15 -10.31
N VAL A 7 22.49 -0.11 -9.25
CA VAL A 7 23.92 -0.39 -9.30
C VAL A 7 24.09 -1.89 -9.09
N GLY A 8 24.80 -2.55 -10.00
CA GLY A 8 25.04 -3.99 -9.93
C GLY A 8 25.72 -4.41 -8.62
N GLU A 9 25.70 -5.70 -8.32
CA GLU A 9 26.26 -6.24 -7.08
C GLU A 9 27.78 -6.01 -6.98
N ARG A 10 28.24 -5.70 -5.75
CA ARG A 10 29.66 -5.62 -5.34
C ARG A 10 30.58 -4.85 -6.29
N GLN A 11 30.50 -3.54 -6.27
CA GLN A 11 31.34 -2.65 -7.09
C GLN A 11 32.77 -2.48 -6.57
N ARG A 12 33.03 -2.80 -5.29
CA ARG A 12 34.37 -2.66 -4.70
C ARG A 12 35.29 -3.75 -5.20
N ARG A 13 36.39 -3.35 -5.81
CA ARG A 13 37.48 -4.23 -6.29
C ARG A 13 38.80 -3.94 -5.59
N GLY A 14 39.66 -4.95 -5.47
CA GLY A 14 41.03 -4.74 -5.01
C GLY A 14 41.86 -4.05 -6.10
N ALA A 15 42.66 -3.07 -5.71
CA ALA A 15 43.65 -2.44 -6.58
C ALA A 15 45.06 -2.74 -6.07
N SER A 16 46.00 -3.01 -6.98
CA SER A 16 47.42 -3.14 -6.66
C SER A 16 48.13 -1.82 -6.95
N GLU A 17 49.21 -1.55 -6.22
CA GLU A 17 50.03 -0.36 -6.44
C GLU A 17 50.64 -0.39 -7.84
N GLY A 18 50.38 0.64 -8.65
CA GLY A 18 50.87 0.75 -10.02
C GLY A 18 50.01 0.12 -11.12
N GLU A 19 48.87 -0.50 -10.78
CA GLU A 19 47.87 -0.93 -11.75
C GLU A 19 46.76 0.10 -11.87
N GLY A 20 46.31 0.38 -13.09
CA GLY A 20 45.20 1.26 -13.36
C GLY A 20 43.86 0.68 -12.88
N ASP A 21 42.79 1.41 -13.08
CA ASP A 21 41.44 1.05 -12.65
C ASP A 21 41.03 -0.36 -13.07
N ALA A 22 40.58 -1.17 -12.11
CA ALA A 22 40.24 -2.59 -12.33
C ALA A 22 38.88 -2.80 -13.09
N GLY A 23 38.33 -1.78 -13.69
CA GLY A 23 37.13 -1.77 -14.51
C GLY A 23 35.97 -0.95 -13.92
N ASN A 24 35.09 -0.50 -14.80
CA ASN A 24 33.99 0.36 -14.46
C ASN A 24 32.88 -0.36 -13.67
N ALA A 25 32.24 0.35 -12.79
CA ALA A 25 30.99 -0.09 -12.17
C ALA A 25 29.88 -0.20 -13.22
N SER A 26 29.09 -1.27 -13.19
CA SER A 26 27.89 -1.36 -14.03
C SER A 26 26.74 -0.58 -13.38
N VAL A 27 26.09 0.25 -14.17
CA VAL A 27 24.85 0.92 -13.81
C VAL A 27 23.79 0.38 -14.75
N ASP A 28 22.78 -0.28 -14.18
CA ASP A 28 21.66 -0.78 -14.94
C ASP A 28 20.52 0.23 -14.87
N THR A 29 19.94 0.53 -16.02
CA THR A 29 18.78 1.40 -16.15
C THR A 29 17.59 0.57 -16.62
N SER A 30 16.50 0.65 -15.89
CA SER A 30 15.22 0.03 -16.22
C SER A 30 14.08 1.04 -16.07
N GLN A 31 12.89 0.64 -16.43
CA GLN A 31 11.69 1.46 -16.26
C GLN A 31 10.62 0.61 -15.58
N VAL A 32 9.94 1.21 -14.61
CA VAL A 32 8.71 0.65 -14.06
C VAL A 32 7.56 1.11 -14.97
N PRO A 33 6.89 0.21 -15.69
CA PRO A 33 5.75 0.58 -16.53
C PRO A 33 4.60 1.08 -15.64
N MET A 34 3.85 2.06 -16.14
CA MET A 34 2.61 2.53 -15.55
C MET A 34 1.62 2.77 -16.67
N ASP A 35 0.42 2.23 -16.55
CA ASP A 35 -0.69 2.39 -17.50
C ASP A 35 -1.85 3.04 -16.75
N VAL A 36 -1.93 4.38 -16.88
CA VAL A 36 -2.85 5.20 -16.10
C VAL A 36 -4.27 5.12 -16.62
N GLU A 37 -5.16 4.69 -15.77
CA GLU A 37 -6.59 4.67 -16.04
C GLU A 37 -7.28 5.95 -15.57
N LYS A 38 -8.47 6.22 -16.12
CA LYS A 38 -9.24 7.41 -15.80
C LYS A 38 -10.36 7.05 -14.83
N ALA A 39 -10.28 7.54 -13.60
CA ALA A 39 -11.36 7.48 -12.63
C ALA A 39 -12.13 8.81 -12.55
N THR A 40 -13.44 8.72 -12.32
CA THR A 40 -14.32 9.89 -12.16
C THR A 40 -15.29 9.64 -11.02
N VAL A 41 -15.46 10.64 -10.16
CA VAL A 41 -16.48 10.66 -9.10
C VAL A 41 -17.40 11.84 -9.33
N SER A 42 -18.72 11.64 -9.27
CA SER A 42 -19.68 12.73 -9.36
C SER A 42 -20.69 12.65 -8.21
N TYR A 43 -21.01 13.81 -7.67
CA TYR A 43 -22.02 13.97 -6.64
C TYR A 43 -22.99 15.09 -7.02
N ASP A 44 -24.28 14.81 -6.93
CA ASP A 44 -25.35 15.76 -7.25
C ASP A 44 -25.96 16.29 -5.94
N LEU A 45 -25.86 17.60 -5.73
CA LEU A 45 -26.45 18.30 -4.59
C LEU A 45 -27.81 18.87 -5.00
N THR A 46 -28.88 18.44 -4.33
CA THR A 46 -30.22 18.93 -4.58
C THR A 46 -30.48 20.27 -3.87
N ARG A 47 -31.41 21.08 -4.37
CA ARG A 47 -31.80 22.35 -3.72
C ARG A 47 -32.42 22.12 -2.35
N GLU A 48 -33.23 21.08 -2.21
CA GLU A 48 -33.86 20.71 -0.93
C GLU A 48 -32.79 20.42 0.15
N ALA A 49 -31.70 19.72 -0.23
CA ALA A 49 -30.62 19.44 0.71
C ALA A 49 -29.86 20.69 1.16
N VAL A 50 -29.78 21.72 0.31
CA VAL A 50 -29.20 23.03 0.68
C VAL A 50 -30.10 23.81 1.60
N ASP A 51 -31.42 23.83 1.33
CA ASP A 51 -32.41 24.57 2.11
C ASP A 51 -32.56 23.99 3.55
N ASP A 52 -32.38 22.68 3.69
CA ASP A 52 -32.50 21.95 4.96
C ASP A 52 -31.19 21.86 5.77
N THR A 53 -30.06 22.31 5.22
CA THR A 53 -28.72 22.11 5.80
C THR A 53 -28.11 23.44 6.29
N VAL A 54 -27.08 23.34 7.15
CA VAL A 54 -26.33 24.48 7.72
C VAL A 54 -25.52 25.25 6.66
N ASP A 55 -25.14 26.49 7.00
CA ASP A 55 -24.19 27.29 6.21
C ASP A 55 -22.90 26.53 5.87
N ASN A 56 -22.36 26.75 4.68
CA ASN A 56 -21.11 26.15 4.14
C ASN A 56 -21.22 24.67 3.67
N VAL A 57 -22.37 24.25 3.17
CA VAL A 57 -22.58 22.90 2.61
C VAL A 57 -21.53 22.54 1.54
N ASP A 58 -21.12 23.49 0.71
CA ASP A 58 -20.15 23.30 -0.37
C ASP A 58 -18.79 22.82 0.15
N GLU A 59 -18.26 23.45 1.21
CA GLU A 59 -16.96 23.08 1.79
C GLU A 59 -17.03 21.71 2.47
N ILE A 60 -18.14 21.42 3.15
CA ILE A 60 -18.35 20.13 3.81
C ILE A 60 -18.39 18.99 2.77
N ILE A 61 -19.11 19.18 1.66
CA ILE A 61 -19.20 18.18 0.59
C ILE A 61 -17.85 17.94 -0.07
N LEU A 62 -17.10 18.99 -0.36
CA LEU A 62 -15.77 18.85 -0.96
C LEU A 62 -14.80 18.08 -0.04
N ASP A 63 -14.82 18.37 1.27
CA ASP A 63 -14.01 17.65 2.25
C ASP A 63 -14.43 16.17 2.36
N MET A 64 -15.73 15.89 2.38
CA MET A 64 -16.25 14.52 2.38
C MET A 64 -15.84 13.74 1.11
N LEU A 65 -15.95 14.36 -0.07
CA LEU A 65 -15.56 13.74 -1.34
C LEU A 65 -14.06 13.45 -1.37
N ALA A 66 -13.24 14.41 -0.90
CA ALA A 66 -11.79 14.22 -0.86
C ALA A 66 -11.39 13.08 0.08
N ARG A 67 -12.03 12.96 1.24
CA ARG A 67 -11.79 11.85 2.19
C ARG A 67 -12.23 10.52 1.62
N GLN A 68 -13.43 10.47 1.01
CA GLN A 68 -13.91 9.22 0.40
C GLN A 68 -13.01 8.78 -0.75
N PHE A 69 -12.60 9.71 -1.59
CA PHE A 69 -11.66 9.44 -2.67
C PHE A 69 -10.32 8.87 -2.16
N ALA A 70 -9.80 9.40 -1.05
CA ALA A 70 -8.57 8.88 -0.45
C ALA A 70 -8.74 7.45 0.08
N ILE A 71 -9.90 7.12 0.67
CA ILE A 71 -10.24 5.77 1.13
C ILE A 71 -10.37 4.81 -0.06
N ASP A 72 -11.09 5.22 -1.10
CA ASP A 72 -11.29 4.42 -2.31
C ASP A 72 -9.96 4.17 -3.04
N THR A 73 -9.10 5.19 -3.14
CA THR A 73 -7.76 5.07 -3.73
C THR A 73 -6.88 4.11 -2.93
N GLN A 74 -6.94 4.16 -1.60
CA GLN A 74 -6.20 3.22 -0.75
C GLN A 74 -6.71 1.78 -0.95
N ASP A 75 -8.02 1.58 -1.00
CA ASP A 75 -8.62 0.26 -1.19
C ASP A 75 -8.26 -0.32 -2.57
N LEU A 76 -8.40 0.48 -3.62
CA LEU A 76 -8.00 0.09 -4.97
C LEU A 76 -6.51 -0.23 -5.07
N GLY A 77 -5.65 0.58 -4.43
CA GLY A 77 -4.20 0.35 -4.40
C GLY A 77 -3.80 -0.95 -3.70
N ILE A 78 -4.60 -1.43 -2.76
CA ILE A 78 -4.33 -2.69 -2.06
C ILE A 78 -4.97 -3.87 -2.80
N ASN A 79 -6.28 -3.77 -3.11
CA ASN A 79 -7.12 -4.89 -3.52
C ASN A 79 -7.48 -4.88 -5.01
N GLY A 80 -7.05 -3.87 -5.79
CA GLY A 80 -7.36 -3.78 -7.21
C GLY A 80 -6.92 -5.01 -7.99
N ASP A 81 -7.75 -5.44 -8.92
CA ASP A 81 -7.51 -6.56 -9.84
C ASP A 81 -8.29 -6.32 -11.13
N GLU A 82 -7.61 -5.98 -12.23
CA GLU A 82 -8.24 -5.73 -13.54
C GLU A 82 -9.10 -6.91 -14.06
N ALA A 83 -8.87 -8.11 -13.52
CA ALA A 83 -9.64 -9.30 -13.85
C ALA A 83 -10.85 -9.54 -12.93
N ASP A 84 -11.07 -8.70 -11.90
CA ASP A 84 -12.20 -8.84 -10.98
C ASP A 84 -13.55 -8.53 -11.66
N ALA A 85 -14.60 -9.13 -11.16
CA ALA A 85 -15.98 -8.87 -11.60
C ALA A 85 -16.58 -7.59 -11.01
N ASP A 86 -16.02 -7.08 -9.91
CA ASP A 86 -16.45 -5.84 -9.28
C ASP A 86 -15.93 -4.64 -10.10
N ALA A 87 -16.86 -3.78 -10.51
CA ALA A 87 -16.57 -2.59 -11.30
C ALA A 87 -15.67 -1.56 -10.58
N PHE A 88 -15.55 -1.64 -9.27
CA PHE A 88 -14.64 -0.80 -8.49
C PHE A 88 -13.22 -1.38 -8.51
N LEU A 89 -13.08 -2.67 -8.24
CA LEU A 89 -11.77 -3.32 -8.13
C LEU A 89 -11.09 -3.53 -9.49
N ASN A 90 -11.86 -3.62 -10.58
CA ASN A 90 -11.32 -3.88 -11.92
C ASN A 90 -10.79 -2.62 -12.65
N GLN A 91 -10.62 -1.51 -11.94
CA GLN A 91 -10.08 -0.29 -12.55
C GLN A 91 -8.58 -0.40 -12.80
N ASN A 92 -7.81 -0.87 -11.82
CA ASN A 92 -6.35 -1.00 -11.89
C ASN A 92 -5.90 -2.21 -11.07
N ASP A 93 -4.76 -2.81 -11.42
CA ASP A 93 -4.10 -3.78 -10.56
C ASP A 93 -3.47 -3.09 -9.34
N GLY A 94 -3.88 -3.50 -8.14
CA GLY A 94 -3.32 -3.02 -6.88
C GLY A 94 -1.96 -3.66 -6.55
N TRP A 95 -1.27 -3.10 -5.55
CA TRP A 95 0.06 -3.57 -5.14
C TRP A 95 0.11 -5.05 -4.78
N LEU A 96 -0.92 -5.58 -4.11
CA LEU A 96 -0.97 -7.01 -3.78
C LEU A 96 -1.06 -7.89 -5.02
N LYS A 97 -1.90 -7.49 -5.99
CA LYS A 97 -2.04 -8.21 -7.24
C LYS A 97 -0.75 -8.21 -8.05
N ILE A 98 -0.09 -7.04 -8.15
CA ILE A 98 1.19 -6.89 -8.83
C ILE A 98 2.24 -7.79 -8.18
N LEU A 99 2.37 -7.78 -6.84
CA LEU A 99 3.30 -8.63 -6.11
C LEU A 99 3.00 -10.12 -6.27
N GLN A 100 1.73 -10.53 -6.25
CA GLN A 100 1.34 -11.93 -6.39
C GLN A 100 1.60 -12.49 -7.79
N ASN A 101 1.52 -11.65 -8.82
CA ASN A 101 1.74 -12.03 -10.21
C ASN A 101 3.21 -11.99 -10.62
N ASP A 102 4.08 -11.33 -9.85
CA ASP A 102 5.51 -11.20 -10.17
C ASP A 102 6.31 -12.40 -9.64
N GLY A 103 7.05 -13.06 -10.52
CA GLY A 103 7.84 -14.25 -10.19
C GLY A 103 9.13 -13.98 -9.38
N ASP A 104 9.54 -12.71 -9.26
CA ASP A 104 10.74 -12.30 -8.52
C ASP A 104 10.44 -11.97 -7.05
N VAL A 105 9.16 -11.96 -6.65
CA VAL A 105 8.72 -11.73 -5.27
C VAL A 105 9.06 -12.91 -4.38
N ASN A 106 9.58 -12.62 -3.19
CA ASN A 106 9.75 -13.65 -2.17
C ASN A 106 8.43 -13.97 -1.50
N THR A 107 8.17 -15.24 -1.22
CA THR A 107 6.94 -15.68 -0.58
C THR A 107 7.23 -16.47 0.69
N TYR A 108 6.37 -16.32 1.68
CA TYR A 108 6.37 -17.15 2.88
C TYR A 108 4.94 -17.61 3.19
N ASP A 109 4.76 -18.91 3.30
CA ASP A 109 3.47 -19.52 3.68
C ASP A 109 3.46 -19.82 5.18
N HIS A 110 2.55 -19.13 5.91
CA HIS A 110 2.41 -19.25 7.36
C HIS A 110 1.37 -20.31 7.76
N THR A 111 1.29 -21.39 7.00
CA THR A 111 0.46 -22.56 7.36
C THR A 111 1.24 -23.54 8.24
N ASP A 112 0.52 -24.38 9.00
CA ASP A 112 1.12 -25.54 9.62
C ASP A 112 1.52 -26.61 8.58
N GLY A 113 2.25 -27.63 8.99
CA GLY A 113 2.65 -28.72 8.07
C GLY A 113 1.49 -29.48 7.43
N GLY A 114 0.24 -29.20 7.80
CA GLY A 114 -1.00 -29.73 7.24
C GLY A 114 -1.75 -28.76 6.32
N GLY A 115 -1.22 -27.54 6.12
CA GLY A 115 -1.84 -26.50 5.29
C GLY A 115 -2.91 -25.68 6.02
N THR A 116 -2.95 -25.71 7.35
CA THR A 116 -3.89 -24.90 8.15
C THR A 116 -3.26 -23.52 8.44
N ALA A 117 -3.99 -22.45 8.12
CA ALA A 117 -3.59 -21.08 8.42
C ALA A 117 -3.34 -20.87 9.93
N GLN A 118 -2.29 -20.13 10.26
CA GLN A 118 -1.88 -19.90 11.63
C GLN A 118 -2.08 -18.43 12.04
N PRO A 119 -2.36 -18.13 13.32
CA PRO A 119 -2.46 -16.78 13.81
C PRO A 119 -1.10 -16.05 13.70
N VAL A 120 -1.14 -14.73 13.65
CA VAL A 120 0.06 -13.89 13.65
C VAL A 120 0.86 -14.13 14.93
N ASN A 121 2.12 -14.52 14.78
CA ASN A 121 3.02 -14.82 15.89
C ASN A 121 4.46 -14.40 15.55
N THR A 122 5.37 -14.57 16.50
CA THR A 122 6.80 -14.22 16.33
C THR A 122 7.49 -15.02 15.23
N ASP A 123 7.03 -16.24 14.94
CA ASP A 123 7.62 -17.08 13.88
C ASP A 123 7.31 -16.53 12.48
N LEU A 124 6.10 -15.95 12.28
CA LEU A 124 5.74 -15.26 11.06
C LEU A 124 6.73 -14.14 10.74
N PHE A 125 7.00 -13.27 11.72
CA PHE A 125 7.91 -12.14 11.54
C PHE A 125 9.34 -12.60 11.27
N ASN A 126 9.84 -13.55 12.07
CA ASN A 126 11.20 -14.08 11.91
C ASN A 126 11.40 -14.75 10.56
N ALA A 127 10.48 -15.60 10.14
CA ALA A 127 10.59 -16.31 8.86
C ALA A 127 10.52 -15.35 7.66
N SER A 128 9.65 -14.35 7.72
CA SER A 128 9.51 -13.33 6.68
C SER A 128 10.78 -12.47 6.56
N ILE A 129 11.39 -12.08 7.68
CA ILE A 129 12.67 -11.36 7.67
C ILE A 129 13.77 -12.20 7.03
N LEU A 130 13.83 -13.51 7.34
CA LEU A 130 14.80 -14.42 6.77
C LEU A 130 14.57 -14.71 5.27
N ALA A 131 13.32 -14.61 4.81
CA ALA A 131 12.97 -14.77 3.40
C ALA A 131 13.42 -13.58 2.55
N MET A 132 13.56 -12.39 3.13
CA MET A 132 14.01 -11.20 2.40
C MET A 132 15.52 -11.25 2.14
N PRO A 133 15.98 -10.97 0.91
CA PRO A 133 17.40 -10.89 0.62
C PRO A 133 18.12 -9.82 1.45
N ASN A 134 19.28 -10.17 2.02
CA ASN A 134 20.05 -9.32 2.93
C ASN A 134 20.40 -7.93 2.37
N LYS A 135 20.48 -7.79 1.04
CA LYS A 135 20.77 -6.50 0.37
C LYS A 135 19.69 -5.46 0.65
N TYR A 136 18.44 -5.89 0.84
CA TYR A 136 17.30 -5.00 1.12
C TYR A 136 17.11 -4.71 2.61
N LEU A 137 17.48 -5.63 3.49
CA LEU A 137 17.44 -5.40 4.95
C LEU A 137 18.41 -4.29 5.41
N ARG A 138 19.48 -4.01 4.63
CA ARG A 138 20.56 -3.07 4.97
C ARG A 138 20.60 -1.83 4.11
N SER A 139 19.54 -1.49 3.41
CA SER A 139 19.57 -0.42 2.40
C SER A 139 19.77 1.01 2.93
N GLY A 140 19.72 1.22 4.23
CA GLY A 140 20.18 2.46 4.90
C GLY A 140 19.32 3.71 4.69
N ARG A 141 18.27 3.67 3.86
CA ARG A 141 17.37 4.82 3.62
C ARG A 141 16.12 4.78 4.48
N THR A 142 15.42 3.66 4.45
CA THR A 142 14.22 3.39 5.25
C THR A 142 14.26 1.94 5.66
N GLN A 143 13.75 1.61 6.85
CA GLN A 143 13.58 0.22 7.25
C GLN A 143 12.35 -0.37 6.54
N PRO A 144 12.38 -1.67 6.15
CA PRO A 144 11.17 -2.37 5.74
C PRO A 144 10.17 -2.41 6.89
N ARG A 145 8.89 -2.54 6.52
CA ARG A 145 7.76 -2.61 7.46
C ARG A 145 6.87 -3.77 7.10
N PHE A 146 6.17 -4.29 8.09
CA PHE A 146 5.09 -5.23 7.87
C PHE A 146 3.78 -4.47 7.62
N TYR A 147 3.06 -4.86 6.59
CA TYR A 147 1.71 -4.37 6.29
C TYR A 147 0.75 -5.55 6.41
N MET A 148 -0.28 -5.39 7.22
CA MET A 148 -1.27 -6.43 7.46
C MET A 148 -2.63 -5.83 7.81
N ASN A 149 -3.65 -6.67 7.90
CA ASN A 149 -4.96 -6.23 8.33
C ASN A 149 -4.93 -5.72 9.79
N LEU A 150 -5.70 -4.66 10.05
CA LEU A 150 -5.80 -4.05 11.37
C LEU A 150 -6.30 -5.03 12.44
N ASP A 151 -7.25 -5.91 12.09
CA ASP A 151 -7.78 -6.92 13.02
C ASP A 151 -6.70 -7.92 13.42
N GLN A 152 -5.84 -8.33 12.45
CA GLN A 152 -4.73 -9.25 12.69
C GLN A 152 -3.68 -8.63 13.64
N LEU A 153 -3.36 -7.36 13.41
CA LEU A 153 -2.47 -6.62 14.31
C LEU A 153 -3.06 -6.52 15.72
N GLN A 154 -4.36 -6.24 15.84
CA GLN A 154 -5.05 -6.19 17.14
C GLN A 154 -5.05 -7.54 17.85
N ASN A 155 -5.24 -8.64 17.12
CA ASN A 155 -5.15 -9.99 17.67
C ASN A 155 -3.74 -10.30 18.18
N TYR A 156 -2.71 -9.91 17.43
CA TYR A 156 -1.31 -10.06 17.86
C TYR A 156 -1.02 -9.26 19.14
N HIS A 157 -1.48 -8.01 19.22
CA HIS A 157 -1.34 -7.20 20.44
C HIS A 157 -2.08 -7.81 21.63
N ASN A 158 -3.27 -8.36 21.41
CA ASN A 158 -4.03 -9.05 22.44
C ASN A 158 -3.29 -10.29 22.98
N ASP A 159 -2.68 -11.07 22.08
CA ASP A 159 -1.89 -12.25 22.48
C ASP A 159 -0.63 -11.85 23.27
N LEU A 160 0.05 -10.78 22.88
CA LEU A 160 1.17 -10.23 23.63
C LEU A 160 0.74 -9.73 25.01
N ALA A 161 -0.39 -9.03 25.09
CA ALA A 161 -0.93 -8.50 26.35
C ALA A 161 -1.33 -9.60 27.35
N GLN A 162 -1.69 -10.79 26.87
CA GLN A 162 -2.02 -11.95 27.72
C GLN A 162 -0.78 -12.64 28.34
N ARG A 163 0.44 -12.25 27.96
CA ARG A 163 1.66 -12.79 28.55
C ARG A 163 1.82 -12.30 29.99
N ASN A 164 2.20 -13.23 30.89
CA ASN A 164 2.46 -12.93 32.30
C ASN A 164 3.90 -12.41 32.52
N ASP A 165 4.32 -11.42 31.73
CA ASP A 165 5.63 -10.80 31.84
C ASP A 165 5.53 -9.25 31.72
N PRO A 166 6.61 -8.49 32.01
CA PRO A 166 6.58 -7.01 31.89
C PRO A 166 6.22 -6.49 30.50
N LEU A 167 6.53 -7.23 29.43
CA LEU A 167 6.18 -6.87 28.06
C LEU A 167 4.66 -6.88 27.86
N GLY A 168 3.96 -7.91 28.34
CA GLY A 168 2.50 -7.98 28.28
C GLY A 168 1.83 -6.80 28.98
N ALA A 169 2.36 -6.40 30.14
CA ALA A 169 1.87 -5.22 30.85
C ALA A 169 2.12 -3.91 30.09
N ALA A 170 3.29 -3.74 29.47
CA ALA A 170 3.64 -2.56 28.68
C ALA A 170 2.73 -2.42 27.43
N VAL A 171 2.51 -3.50 26.70
CA VAL A 171 1.60 -3.52 25.54
C VAL A 171 0.17 -3.17 25.95
N LEU A 172 -0.32 -3.71 27.09
CA LEU A 172 -1.67 -3.41 27.58
C LEU A 172 -1.84 -1.93 27.96
N MET A 173 -0.78 -1.30 28.48
CA MET A 173 -0.78 0.12 28.86
C MET A 173 -0.56 1.06 27.66
N GLY A 174 -0.19 0.52 26.48
CA GLY A 174 0.15 1.32 25.31
C GLY A 174 1.50 2.04 25.40
N ASP A 175 2.35 1.62 26.34
CA ASP A 175 3.68 2.21 26.57
C ASP A 175 4.75 1.64 25.62
N ASP A 176 4.43 0.54 24.91
CA ASP A 176 5.33 -0.11 23.97
C ASP A 176 4.60 -0.44 22.66
N GLU A 177 5.09 0.08 21.55
CA GLU A 177 4.70 -0.39 20.24
C GLU A 177 5.40 -1.74 20.03
N ALA A 178 4.63 -2.82 19.95
CA ALA A 178 5.18 -4.16 19.72
C ALA A 178 5.84 -4.24 18.33
N THR A 179 7.09 -3.78 18.25
CA THR A 179 7.93 -3.84 17.05
C THR A 179 8.70 -5.17 17.03
N PRO A 180 8.20 -6.20 16.34
CA PRO A 180 8.88 -7.49 16.31
C PRO A 180 10.24 -7.33 15.61
N PHE A 181 11.33 -7.71 16.31
CA PHE A 181 12.70 -7.66 15.78
C PHE A 181 13.14 -6.28 15.28
N ASP A 182 12.64 -5.19 15.89
CA ASP A 182 12.95 -3.79 15.53
C ASP A 182 12.36 -3.33 14.18
N TYR A 183 11.31 -4.01 13.68
CA TYR A 183 10.57 -3.63 12.49
C TYR A 183 9.15 -3.18 12.83
N ASP A 184 8.74 -2.05 12.24
CA ASP A 184 7.38 -1.53 12.42
C ASP A 184 6.33 -2.47 11.79
N VAL A 185 5.18 -2.57 12.43
CA VAL A 185 4.00 -3.25 11.89
C VAL A 185 2.89 -2.23 11.68
N VAL A 186 2.42 -2.12 10.45
CA VAL A 186 1.38 -1.19 10.04
C VAL A 186 0.09 -1.95 9.79
N GLY A 187 -0.92 -1.69 10.62
CA GLY A 187 -2.27 -2.20 10.42
C GLY A 187 -3.05 -1.34 9.44
N VAL A 188 -3.60 -1.94 8.38
CA VAL A 188 -4.38 -1.26 7.35
C VAL A 188 -5.79 -1.86 7.31
N ALA A 189 -6.83 -1.02 7.38
CA ALA A 189 -8.20 -1.46 7.57
C ALA A 189 -8.72 -2.37 6.44
N ASN A 190 -8.40 -2.05 5.18
CA ASN A 190 -8.89 -2.78 3.99
C ASN A 190 -7.90 -3.83 3.49
N TRP A 191 -6.88 -4.16 4.26
CA TRP A 191 -5.93 -5.22 3.90
C TRP A 191 -6.58 -6.59 4.03
N PRO A 192 -6.35 -7.55 3.08
CA PRO A 192 -6.85 -8.92 3.20
C PRO A 192 -6.36 -9.59 4.49
N LYS A 193 -7.24 -10.35 5.16
CA LYS A 193 -6.92 -10.97 6.46
C LYS A 193 -5.96 -12.14 6.39
N ASP A 194 -5.93 -12.82 5.25
CA ASP A 194 -5.11 -14.01 5.02
C ASP A 194 -3.69 -13.70 4.52
N THR A 195 -3.40 -12.43 4.28
CA THR A 195 -2.17 -11.99 3.62
C THR A 195 -1.51 -10.83 4.38
N ALA A 196 -0.20 -10.82 4.39
CA ALA A 196 0.61 -9.67 4.83
C ALA A 196 1.77 -9.45 3.87
N VAL A 197 2.38 -8.28 3.90
CA VAL A 197 3.56 -7.96 3.09
C VAL A 197 4.64 -7.33 3.96
N PHE A 198 5.87 -7.80 3.80
CA PHE A 198 7.05 -7.19 4.39
C PHE A 198 7.88 -6.53 3.30
N THR A 199 7.93 -5.20 3.29
CA THR A 199 8.63 -4.42 2.27
C THR A 199 8.96 -3.00 2.74
N HIS A 200 9.78 -2.28 1.97
CA HIS A 200 10.03 -0.86 2.20
C HIS A 200 8.81 -0.01 1.81
N PRO A 201 8.45 1.03 2.58
CA PRO A 201 7.34 1.93 2.22
C PRO A 201 7.47 2.53 0.82
N GLN A 202 8.69 2.81 0.39
CA GLN A 202 9.00 3.40 -0.92
C GLN A 202 8.80 2.43 -2.09
N ASN A 203 8.64 1.13 -1.81
CA ASN A 203 8.41 0.12 -2.84
C ASN A 203 6.99 0.19 -3.42
N PHE A 204 6.04 0.72 -2.66
CA PHE A 204 4.69 1.00 -3.10
C PHE A 204 4.63 2.37 -3.77
N ILE A 205 4.39 2.39 -5.06
CA ILE A 205 4.32 3.61 -5.86
C ILE A 205 2.86 3.88 -6.20
N TYR A 206 2.43 5.10 -5.96
CA TYR A 206 1.19 5.66 -6.46
C TYR A 206 1.54 6.77 -7.45
N GLY A 207 1.13 6.62 -8.69
CA GLY A 207 1.43 7.55 -9.77
C GLY A 207 0.22 8.32 -10.23
N LEU A 208 0.31 9.65 -10.23
CA LEU A 208 -0.67 10.56 -10.79
C LEU A 208 -0.14 11.08 -12.14
N TYR A 209 -0.97 11.01 -13.19
CA TYR A 209 -0.62 11.56 -14.49
C TYR A 209 -0.86 13.07 -14.56
N ASP A 210 -2.01 13.52 -14.01
CA ASP A 210 -2.42 14.92 -13.90
C ASP A 210 -2.87 15.22 -12.47
N ASP A 211 -2.94 16.49 -12.10
CA ASP A 211 -3.54 16.91 -10.85
C ASP A 211 -5.02 16.49 -10.77
N VAL A 212 -5.47 16.22 -9.57
CA VAL A 212 -6.89 15.92 -9.31
C VAL A 212 -7.74 17.14 -9.67
N GLU A 213 -8.58 17.01 -10.68
CA GLU A 213 -9.43 18.10 -11.16
C GLU A 213 -10.82 18.00 -10.51
N ILE A 214 -11.18 19.00 -9.73
CA ILE A 214 -12.53 19.14 -9.16
C ILE A 214 -13.25 20.27 -9.87
N ARG A 215 -14.43 20.00 -10.42
CA ARG A 215 -15.31 20.98 -11.07
C ARG A 215 -16.65 21.03 -10.36
N VAL A 216 -17.08 22.25 -10.07
CA VAL A 216 -18.43 22.51 -9.58
C VAL A 216 -19.26 23.06 -10.73
N LEU A 217 -20.30 22.36 -11.12
CA LEU A 217 -21.19 22.69 -12.24
C LEU A 217 -22.52 23.16 -11.68
N THR A 218 -22.84 24.42 -11.91
CA THR A 218 -24.10 25.04 -11.43
C THR A 218 -25.04 25.44 -12.56
N ASP A 219 -24.53 25.56 -13.79
CA ASP A 219 -25.29 26.04 -14.96
C ASP A 219 -25.13 25.05 -16.13
N THR A 220 -25.68 23.86 -15.96
CA THR A 220 -25.72 22.83 -17.02
C THR A 220 -27.14 22.31 -17.18
N ASP A 221 -27.47 21.80 -18.37
CA ASP A 221 -28.78 21.23 -18.68
C ASP A 221 -29.18 20.16 -17.64
N LYS A 222 -28.24 19.31 -17.22
CA LYS A 222 -28.50 18.28 -16.21
C LYS A 222 -28.82 18.85 -14.83
N VAL A 223 -28.21 19.96 -14.45
CA VAL A 223 -28.51 20.66 -13.19
C VAL A 223 -29.92 21.24 -13.24
N ALA A 224 -30.28 21.86 -14.36
CA ALA A 224 -31.61 22.43 -14.56
C ALA A 224 -32.73 21.37 -14.67
N GLU A 225 -32.48 20.28 -15.41
CA GLU A 225 -33.45 19.19 -15.62
C GLU A 225 -33.76 18.41 -14.33
N ASN A 226 -32.79 18.27 -13.42
CA ASN A 226 -32.94 17.49 -12.18
C ASN A 226 -33.13 18.34 -10.93
N ASP A 227 -33.40 19.63 -11.07
CA ASP A 227 -33.57 20.60 -9.97
C ASP A 227 -32.43 20.56 -8.93
N LEU A 228 -31.20 20.48 -9.43
CA LEU A 228 -30.02 20.44 -8.60
C LEU A 228 -29.55 21.85 -8.24
N PHE A 229 -28.92 22.00 -7.09
CA PHE A 229 -28.20 23.21 -6.72
C PHE A 229 -26.83 23.25 -7.44
N ALA A 230 -26.08 22.15 -7.35
CA ALA A 230 -24.79 21.99 -7.98
C ALA A 230 -24.47 20.51 -8.26
N ARG A 231 -23.60 20.29 -9.24
CA ARG A 231 -23.00 19.00 -9.50
C ARG A 231 -21.49 19.10 -9.31
N TYR A 232 -20.97 18.29 -8.41
CA TYR A 232 -19.53 18.14 -8.18
C TYR A 232 -19.01 17.02 -9.07
N PHE A 233 -17.95 17.30 -9.78
CA PHE A 233 -17.32 16.32 -10.67
C PHE A 233 -15.83 16.31 -10.40
N MET A 234 -15.31 15.16 -9.95
CA MET A 234 -13.89 14.92 -9.73
C MET A 234 -13.37 13.96 -10.80
N ARG A 235 -12.20 14.24 -11.31
CA ARG A 235 -11.51 13.42 -12.29
C ARG A 235 -10.06 13.25 -11.86
N VAL A 236 -9.57 12.01 -11.96
CA VAL A 236 -8.18 11.64 -11.75
C VAL A 236 -7.72 10.69 -12.83
N ARG A 237 -6.41 10.63 -13.04
CA ARG A 237 -5.74 9.57 -13.80
C ARG A 237 -4.59 9.07 -12.97
N ASP A 238 -4.68 7.84 -12.55
CA ASP A 238 -3.74 7.23 -11.63
C ASP A 238 -3.45 5.79 -11.99
N ASP A 239 -2.39 5.28 -11.35
CA ASP A 239 -1.96 3.90 -11.47
C ASP A 239 -1.09 3.52 -10.27
N PHE A 240 -1.00 2.24 -9.99
CA PHE A 240 -0.20 1.67 -8.93
C PHE A 240 0.96 0.86 -9.51
N ALA A 241 2.09 0.88 -8.83
CA ALA A 241 3.25 0.11 -9.25
C ALA A 241 4.12 -0.31 -8.07
N VAL A 242 4.97 -1.31 -8.29
CA VAL A 242 5.98 -1.76 -7.33
C VAL A 242 7.35 -1.50 -7.93
N GLU A 243 8.26 -0.84 -7.18
CA GLU A 243 9.58 -0.48 -7.69
C GLU A 243 10.49 -1.70 -7.85
N ALA A 244 10.55 -2.55 -6.83
CA ALA A 244 11.43 -3.71 -6.75
C ALA A 244 10.69 -4.89 -6.12
N PRO A 245 10.05 -5.75 -6.92
CA PRO A 245 9.34 -6.93 -6.42
C PRO A 245 10.20 -7.83 -5.53
N GLU A 246 11.46 -7.99 -5.89
CA GLU A 246 12.44 -8.76 -5.11
C GLU A 246 12.77 -8.16 -3.72
N ALA A 247 12.36 -6.92 -3.45
CA ALA A 247 12.47 -6.26 -2.14
C ALA A 247 11.18 -6.40 -1.30
N ALA A 248 10.33 -7.33 -1.67
CA ALA A 248 9.11 -7.65 -0.94
C ALA A 248 9.05 -9.14 -0.58
N VAL A 249 8.38 -9.42 0.54
CA VAL A 249 7.98 -10.77 0.93
C VAL A 249 6.48 -10.78 1.10
N VAL A 250 5.79 -11.55 0.29
CA VAL A 250 4.35 -11.78 0.43
C VAL A 250 4.15 -12.96 1.37
N ILE A 251 3.37 -12.75 2.42
CA ILE A 251 3.08 -13.71 3.48
C ILE A 251 1.64 -14.15 3.28
N THR A 252 1.41 -15.44 3.19
CA THR A 252 0.09 -16.04 3.03
C THR A 252 -0.21 -17.03 4.16
N GLY A 253 -1.44 -17.54 4.26
CA GLY A 253 -1.79 -18.55 5.25
C GLY A 253 -1.93 -18.01 6.66
N ILE A 254 -2.33 -16.73 6.82
CA ILE A 254 -2.65 -16.12 8.10
C ILE A 254 -4.10 -16.48 8.45
N ALA A 255 -4.35 -16.95 9.68
CA ALA A 255 -5.69 -17.26 10.15
C ALA A 255 -6.52 -15.98 10.37
N GLU A 256 -7.80 -16.02 10.02
CA GLU A 256 -8.75 -14.91 10.21
C GLU A 256 -9.06 -14.65 11.71
#